data_c191de4dfcedef875f28631e7f13d831
#
_entry.id   c191de4dfcedef875f28631e7f13d831
#
_cell.length_a   1.000
_cell.length_b   1.000
_cell.length_c   1.000
_cell.angle_alpha   90.00
_cell.angle_beta   90.00
_cell.angle_gamma   90.00
#
_symmetry.space_group_name_H-M   'P 1'
#
loop_
_entity.id
_entity.type
_entity.pdbx_description
1 polymer ?
#
loop_
_entity_poly.entity_id
_entity_poly.type
_entity_poly.pdbx_seq_one_letter_code
_entity_poly.pdbx_strand_id
1 'polypeptide(L)'
;MQTVTAVAHRGDPYRLRENTIASLRSALDRGADAVEIDLRLTRDGVPVLLHDDSLKRLWGHDRPLRSLSAEEVRGLTGGGVPTLADALAATADSRVMVDLPGVRDVRTVRPIMDVIRACGAADRVYYCAGAEAMLAVRAADPAAEIALTWTSLAPPRAALLAAVRPRWLNYRFALVDRELTARVHRDGLLVSVWTPDTARSQRRLLRAGVDSITTNRVDLLHALRER
;
A
#
# COMPACT_ATOMS: atom_id res chain seq x y z
N MET A 1 24.01 8.29 -3.45
CA MET A 1 22.83 7.84 -4.22
C MET A 1 21.69 7.63 -3.23
N GLN A 2 20.51 8.17 -3.49
CA GLN A 2 19.36 7.93 -2.62
C GLN A 2 18.96 6.46 -2.74
N THR A 3 18.85 5.76 -1.61
CA THR A 3 18.49 4.33 -1.60
C THR A 3 17.00 4.20 -1.92
N VAL A 4 16.66 3.43 -2.96
CA VAL A 4 15.27 3.16 -3.34
C VAL A 4 14.56 2.39 -2.22
N THR A 5 13.39 2.83 -1.81
CA THR A 5 12.59 2.15 -0.78
C THR A 5 12.00 0.85 -1.34
N ALA A 6 12.29 -0.28 -0.69
CA ALA A 6 11.70 -1.58 -1.02
C ALA A 6 10.40 -1.77 -0.23
N VAL A 7 9.26 -1.78 -0.92
CA VAL A 7 7.95 -1.99 -0.32
C VAL A 7 7.43 -3.38 -0.69
N ALA A 8 7.11 -4.19 0.31
CA ALA A 8 6.60 -5.54 0.13
C ALA A 8 5.08 -5.51 -0.12
N HIS A 9 4.64 -5.82 -1.34
CA HIS A 9 3.25 -5.84 -1.76
C HIS A 9 2.49 -6.97 -1.06
N ARG A 10 1.60 -6.62 -0.13
CA ARG A 10 0.83 -7.57 0.70
C ARG A 10 1.69 -8.53 1.52
N GLY A 11 2.96 -8.16 1.80
CA GLY A 11 3.95 -8.99 2.44
C GLY A 11 4.80 -9.83 1.48
N ASP A 12 4.91 -11.15 1.72
CA ASP A 12 5.68 -12.12 0.91
C ASP A 12 4.75 -13.16 0.24
N PRO A 13 3.95 -12.76 -0.77
CA PRO A 13 2.88 -13.59 -1.33
C PRO A 13 3.38 -14.79 -2.15
N TYR A 14 4.66 -14.84 -2.49
CA TYR A 14 5.26 -16.01 -3.14
C TYR A 14 5.52 -17.17 -2.19
N ARG A 15 5.48 -16.94 -0.87
CA ARG A 15 5.77 -17.94 0.16
C ARG A 15 4.60 -18.16 1.11
N LEU A 16 3.88 -17.09 1.42
CA LEU A 16 2.82 -17.08 2.41
C LEU A 16 1.59 -16.38 1.83
N ARG A 17 0.42 -16.67 2.40
CA ARG A 17 -0.80 -16.01 1.95
C ARG A 17 -0.70 -14.51 2.15
N GLU A 18 -1.01 -13.73 1.10
CA GLU A 18 -0.99 -12.27 1.12
C GLU A 18 -1.85 -11.67 2.24
N ASN A 19 -1.51 -10.46 2.69
CA ASN A 19 -2.26 -9.74 3.72
C ASN A 19 -2.45 -10.53 5.03
N THR A 20 -1.49 -11.38 5.41
CA THR A 20 -1.45 -12.07 6.70
C THR A 20 -0.26 -11.61 7.52
N ILE A 21 -0.34 -11.71 8.85
CA ILE A 21 0.78 -11.35 9.75
C ILE A 21 2.05 -12.12 9.39
N ALA A 22 1.94 -13.41 9.08
CA ALA A 22 3.08 -14.22 8.68
C ALA A 22 3.75 -13.70 7.40
N SER A 23 2.94 -13.27 6.41
CA SER A 23 3.44 -12.70 5.15
C SER A 23 4.16 -11.36 5.37
N LEU A 24 3.60 -10.49 6.21
CA LEU A 24 4.21 -9.19 6.53
C LEU A 24 5.56 -9.36 7.24
N ARG A 25 5.63 -10.22 8.25
CA ARG A 25 6.89 -10.52 8.97
C ARG A 25 7.94 -11.13 8.06
N SER A 26 7.56 -12.14 7.26
CA SER A 26 8.47 -12.75 6.28
C SER A 26 9.08 -11.73 5.33
N ALA A 27 8.29 -10.75 4.88
CA ALA A 27 8.80 -9.71 3.98
C ALA A 27 9.83 -8.80 4.68
N LEU A 28 9.58 -8.41 5.93
CA LEU A 28 10.53 -7.60 6.72
C LEU A 28 11.83 -8.36 6.98
N ASP A 29 11.76 -9.63 7.38
CA ASP A 29 12.92 -10.52 7.57
C ASP A 29 13.75 -10.67 6.28
N ARG A 30 13.16 -10.39 5.11
CA ARG A 30 13.79 -10.49 3.80
C ARG A 30 14.24 -9.15 3.23
N GLY A 31 14.31 -8.11 4.05
CA GLY A 31 14.88 -6.81 3.71
C GLY A 31 13.89 -5.82 3.08
N ALA A 32 12.60 -5.93 3.34
CA ALA A 32 11.65 -4.87 3.06
C ALA A 32 11.89 -3.67 3.98
N ASP A 33 11.88 -2.45 3.43
CA ASP A 33 11.93 -1.21 4.20
C ASP A 33 10.52 -0.80 4.69
N ALA A 34 9.50 -1.26 3.97
CA ALA A 34 8.10 -1.03 4.28
C ALA A 34 7.26 -2.21 3.80
N VAL A 35 6.07 -2.35 4.37
CA VAL A 35 5.05 -3.27 3.86
C VAL A 35 3.88 -2.49 3.27
N GLU A 36 3.28 -3.04 2.24
CA GLU A 36 2.01 -2.55 1.72
C GLU A 36 0.90 -3.51 2.13
N ILE A 37 -0.24 -2.95 2.52
CA ILE A 37 -1.43 -3.67 2.97
C ILE A 37 -2.69 -3.09 2.35
N ASP A 38 -3.63 -3.95 1.94
CA ASP A 38 -4.95 -3.54 1.47
C ASP A 38 -5.94 -3.51 2.64
N LEU A 39 -6.68 -2.42 2.79
CA LEU A 39 -7.68 -2.29 3.86
C LEU A 39 -9.10 -2.25 3.33
N ARG A 40 -9.97 -3.02 3.97
CA ARG A 40 -11.42 -2.96 3.82
C ARG A 40 -12.10 -2.94 5.18
N LEU A 41 -13.34 -2.45 5.20
CA LEU A 41 -14.16 -2.47 6.40
C LEU A 41 -15.11 -3.68 6.39
N THR A 42 -15.24 -4.33 7.54
CA THR A 42 -16.29 -5.30 7.83
C THR A 42 -17.65 -4.60 7.98
N ARG A 43 -18.74 -5.36 8.11
CA ARG A 43 -20.09 -4.84 8.36
C ARG A 43 -20.17 -3.95 9.60
N ASP A 44 -19.43 -4.29 10.63
CA ASP A 44 -19.35 -3.57 11.91
C ASP A 44 -18.27 -2.50 11.95
N GLY A 45 -17.68 -2.16 10.78
CA GLY A 45 -16.75 -1.04 10.61
C GLY A 45 -15.32 -1.30 11.07
N VAL A 46 -14.93 -2.54 11.34
CA VAL A 46 -13.57 -2.89 11.72
C VAL A 46 -12.68 -2.96 10.47
N PRO A 47 -11.53 -2.23 10.42
CA PRO A 47 -10.58 -2.34 9.33
C PRO A 47 -9.82 -3.66 9.40
N VAL A 48 -9.86 -4.44 8.31
CA VAL A 48 -9.16 -5.73 8.16
C VAL A 48 -8.33 -5.74 6.88
N LEU A 49 -7.31 -6.61 6.83
CA LEU A 49 -6.44 -6.75 5.69
C LEU A 49 -7.04 -7.68 4.64
N LEU A 50 -7.54 -7.13 3.56
CA LEU A 50 -8.09 -7.90 2.43
C LEU A 50 -8.12 -7.05 1.17
N HIS A 51 -7.55 -7.55 0.07
CA HIS A 51 -7.63 -6.86 -1.22
C HIS A 51 -9.01 -7.00 -1.87
N ASP A 52 -9.55 -8.21 -1.93
CA ASP A 52 -10.81 -8.51 -2.60
C ASP A 52 -12.01 -8.04 -1.77
N ASP A 53 -13.16 -7.89 -2.38
CA ASP A 53 -14.41 -7.55 -1.69
C ASP A 53 -15.08 -8.76 -1.03
N SER A 54 -14.53 -9.96 -1.21
CA SER A 54 -15.03 -11.21 -0.63
C SER A 54 -13.90 -12.13 -0.17
N LEU A 55 -14.22 -13.11 0.65
CA LEU A 55 -13.29 -14.13 1.16
C LEU A 55 -13.02 -15.27 0.15
N LYS A 56 -13.59 -15.22 -1.07
CA LYS A 56 -13.62 -16.35 -2.00
C LYS A 56 -12.23 -16.82 -2.43
N ARG A 57 -11.42 -15.93 -2.99
CA ARG A 57 -10.13 -16.28 -3.60
C ARG A 57 -9.14 -16.87 -2.62
N LEU A 58 -9.02 -16.28 -1.45
CA LEU A 58 -7.99 -16.66 -0.47
C LEU A 58 -8.48 -17.66 0.58
N TRP A 59 -9.78 -17.64 0.90
CA TRP A 59 -10.34 -18.36 2.05
C TRP A 59 -11.43 -19.35 1.67
N GLY A 60 -11.83 -19.42 0.39
CA GLY A 60 -12.82 -20.39 -0.13
C GLY A 60 -14.28 -20.06 0.23
N HIS A 61 -14.56 -18.95 0.90
CA HIS A 61 -15.91 -18.56 1.30
C HIS A 61 -16.46 -17.50 0.33
N ASP A 62 -17.50 -17.83 -0.42
CA ASP A 62 -18.19 -16.90 -1.32
C ASP A 62 -19.11 -15.96 -0.54
N ARG A 63 -18.53 -15.16 0.32
CA ARG A 63 -19.19 -14.20 1.21
C ARG A 63 -18.55 -12.82 1.03
N PRO A 64 -19.36 -11.78 0.69
CA PRO A 64 -18.86 -10.40 0.64
C PRO A 64 -18.43 -9.92 2.03
N LEU A 65 -17.26 -9.31 2.15
CA LEU A 65 -16.71 -8.84 3.43
C LEU A 65 -17.67 -7.88 4.15
N ARG A 66 -18.30 -6.97 3.39
CA ARG A 66 -19.28 -6.00 3.91
C ARG A 66 -20.53 -6.63 4.55
N SER A 67 -20.78 -7.92 4.36
CA SER A 67 -21.88 -8.65 4.99
C SER A 67 -21.47 -9.37 6.29
N LEU A 68 -20.19 -9.35 6.64
CA LEU A 68 -19.61 -10.08 7.76
C LEU A 68 -19.12 -9.12 8.84
N SER A 69 -19.33 -9.46 10.12
CA SER A 69 -18.63 -8.83 11.24
C SER A 69 -17.18 -9.28 11.31
N ALA A 70 -16.32 -8.56 12.03
CA ALA A 70 -14.95 -8.95 12.26
C ALA A 70 -14.83 -10.33 12.92
N GLU A 71 -15.74 -10.65 13.85
CA GLU A 71 -15.80 -11.96 14.50
C GLU A 71 -16.15 -13.08 13.51
N GLU A 72 -17.16 -12.86 12.64
CA GLU A 72 -17.50 -13.82 11.58
C GLU A 72 -16.32 -14.04 10.60
N VAL A 73 -15.61 -12.97 10.21
CA VAL A 73 -14.41 -13.07 9.38
C VAL A 73 -13.34 -13.90 10.07
N ARG A 74 -13.08 -13.65 11.36
CA ARG A 74 -12.10 -14.39 12.16
C ARG A 74 -12.46 -15.87 12.23
N GLY A 75 -13.72 -16.20 12.48
CA GLY A 75 -14.20 -17.60 12.54
C GLY A 75 -14.03 -18.31 11.19
N LEU A 76 -14.47 -17.70 10.08
CA LEU A 76 -14.38 -18.28 8.74
C LEU A 76 -12.94 -18.47 8.24
N THR A 77 -12.02 -17.63 8.68
CA THR A 77 -10.62 -17.66 8.20
C THR A 77 -9.64 -18.27 9.20
N GLY A 78 -10.14 -18.76 10.35
CA GLY A 78 -9.27 -19.27 11.42
C GLY A 78 -8.32 -18.21 11.98
N GLY A 79 -8.74 -16.92 11.96
CA GLY A 79 -7.90 -15.78 12.36
C GLY A 79 -6.86 -15.36 11.30
N GLY A 80 -6.94 -15.91 10.10
CA GLY A 80 -5.95 -15.64 9.05
C GLY A 80 -6.10 -14.27 8.37
N VAL A 81 -7.27 -13.63 8.45
CA VAL A 81 -7.46 -12.22 8.06
C VAL A 81 -7.25 -11.35 9.31
N PRO A 82 -6.13 -10.62 9.42
CA PRO A 82 -5.85 -9.79 10.59
C PRO A 82 -6.62 -8.47 10.54
N THR A 83 -6.82 -7.87 11.70
CA THR A 83 -7.25 -6.47 11.79
C THR A 83 -6.07 -5.53 11.47
N LEU A 84 -6.39 -4.26 11.18
CA LEU A 84 -5.37 -3.23 11.02
C LEU A 84 -4.50 -3.08 12.29
N ALA A 85 -5.10 -3.16 13.48
CA ALA A 85 -4.38 -3.07 14.74
C ALA A 85 -3.35 -4.22 14.88
N ASP A 86 -3.74 -5.46 14.54
CA ASP A 86 -2.83 -6.61 14.56
C ASP A 86 -1.66 -6.43 13.59
N ALA A 87 -1.94 -5.91 12.38
CA ALA A 87 -0.91 -5.65 11.38
C ALA A 87 0.05 -4.55 11.82
N LEU A 88 -0.45 -3.44 12.37
CA LEU A 88 0.37 -2.36 12.87
C LEU A 88 1.26 -2.81 14.04
N ALA A 89 0.75 -3.63 14.94
CA ALA A 89 1.54 -4.21 16.02
C ALA A 89 2.64 -5.16 15.50
N ALA A 90 2.33 -5.96 14.47
CA ALA A 90 3.28 -6.90 13.88
C ALA A 90 4.39 -6.24 13.04
N THR A 91 4.22 -4.98 12.66
CA THR A 91 5.12 -4.19 11.79
C THR A 91 5.60 -2.91 12.49
N ALA A 92 5.76 -2.93 13.83
CA ALA A 92 6.01 -1.74 14.64
C ALA A 92 7.26 -0.94 14.21
N ASP A 93 8.30 -1.62 13.73
CA ASP A 93 9.60 -1.04 13.36
C ASP A 93 9.70 -0.67 11.87
N SER A 94 8.59 -0.74 11.11
CA SER A 94 8.60 -0.45 9.67
C SER A 94 7.55 0.57 9.27
N ARG A 95 7.77 1.19 8.11
CA ARG A 95 6.72 1.99 7.46
C ARG A 95 5.65 1.08 6.86
N VAL A 96 4.42 1.60 6.79
CA VAL A 96 3.28 0.88 6.22
C VAL A 96 2.61 1.73 5.16
N MET A 97 2.56 1.23 3.93
CA MET A 97 1.72 1.77 2.87
C MET A 97 0.34 1.14 2.97
N VAL A 98 -0.68 1.96 3.15
CA VAL A 98 -2.07 1.53 3.22
C VAL A 98 -2.73 1.77 1.88
N ASP A 99 -3.04 0.72 1.13
CA ASP A 99 -3.93 0.81 -0.03
C ASP A 99 -5.40 0.73 0.39
N LEU A 100 -6.23 1.55 -0.27
CA LEU A 100 -7.62 1.76 0.09
C LEU A 100 -8.56 1.35 -1.07
N PRO A 101 -8.64 0.06 -1.42
CA PRO A 101 -9.47 -0.39 -2.51
C PRO A 101 -10.96 -0.15 -2.20
N GLY A 102 -11.64 0.60 -3.09
CA GLY A 102 -13.08 0.85 -2.98
C GLY A 102 -13.48 1.94 -1.99
N VAL A 103 -12.53 2.64 -1.36
CA VAL A 103 -12.81 3.84 -0.54
C VAL A 103 -13.17 5.01 -1.44
N ARG A 104 -14.26 5.72 -1.12
CA ARG A 104 -14.77 6.84 -1.89
C ARG A 104 -15.11 8.08 -1.07
N ASP A 105 -15.22 7.95 0.24
CA ASP A 105 -15.64 9.04 1.11
C ASP A 105 -14.92 9.04 2.47
N VAL A 106 -15.07 10.18 3.16
CA VAL A 106 -14.44 10.42 4.47
C VAL A 106 -14.98 9.48 5.56
N ARG A 107 -16.23 9.00 5.45
CA ARG A 107 -16.84 8.11 6.47
C ARG A 107 -16.14 6.76 6.48
N THR A 108 -15.71 6.28 5.31
CA THR A 108 -14.96 5.04 5.17
C THR A 108 -13.51 5.19 5.65
N VAL A 109 -12.90 6.39 5.48
CA VAL A 109 -11.52 6.64 5.89
C VAL A 109 -11.37 6.81 7.41
N ARG A 110 -12.33 7.45 8.07
CA ARG A 110 -12.24 7.80 9.51
C ARG A 110 -11.96 6.60 10.42
N PRO A 111 -12.69 5.47 10.35
CA PRO A 111 -12.41 4.32 11.21
C PRO A 111 -10.98 3.79 11.04
N ILE A 112 -10.44 3.83 9.83
CA ILE A 112 -9.07 3.43 9.54
C ILE A 112 -8.07 4.36 10.24
N MET A 113 -8.26 5.68 10.09
CA MET A 113 -7.40 6.67 10.72
C MET A 113 -7.47 6.64 12.25
N ASP A 114 -8.64 6.38 12.81
CA ASP A 114 -8.82 6.29 14.26
C ASP A 114 -8.04 5.10 14.83
N VAL A 115 -8.03 3.95 14.16
CA VAL A 115 -7.20 2.80 14.55
C VAL A 115 -5.71 3.13 14.43
N ILE A 116 -5.27 3.79 13.33
CA ILE A 116 -3.86 4.18 13.15
C ILE A 116 -3.39 5.11 14.28
N ARG A 117 -4.21 6.11 14.66
CA ARG A 117 -3.91 7.02 15.77
C ARG A 117 -3.89 6.28 17.11
N ALA A 118 -4.88 5.42 17.38
CA ALA A 118 -4.94 4.65 18.61
C ALA A 118 -3.75 3.70 18.78
N CYS A 119 -3.18 3.20 17.67
CA CYS A 119 -1.97 2.39 17.67
C CYS A 119 -0.66 3.22 17.71
N GLY A 120 -0.73 4.56 17.75
CA GLY A 120 0.46 5.43 17.71
C GLY A 120 1.28 5.30 16.41
N ALA A 121 0.64 4.94 15.29
CA ALA A 121 1.32 4.59 14.04
C ALA A 121 1.27 5.71 12.97
N ALA A 122 0.75 6.90 13.30
CA ALA A 122 0.50 7.96 12.33
C ALA A 122 1.77 8.40 11.57
N ASP A 123 2.92 8.47 12.24
CA ASP A 123 4.18 8.96 11.66
C ASP A 123 4.83 7.96 10.68
N ARG A 124 4.44 6.69 10.71
CA ARG A 124 5.00 5.63 9.88
C ARG A 124 4.05 5.10 8.81
N VAL A 125 2.79 5.54 8.81
CA VAL A 125 1.77 5.16 7.83
C VAL A 125 1.65 6.22 6.74
N TYR A 126 1.51 5.78 5.49
CA TYR A 126 1.12 6.61 4.37
C TYR A 126 0.08 5.91 3.50
N TYR A 127 -0.73 6.69 2.78
CA TYR A 127 -1.90 6.19 2.07
C TYR A 127 -1.68 6.14 0.58
N CYS A 128 -2.20 5.09 -0.06
CA CYS A 128 -2.12 4.88 -1.50
C CYS A 128 -3.49 4.52 -2.07
N ALA A 129 -3.92 5.20 -3.09
CA ALA A 129 -5.07 4.85 -3.95
C ALA A 129 -5.25 5.89 -5.06
N GLY A 130 -6.33 5.75 -5.85
CA GLY A 130 -6.75 6.73 -6.84
C GLY A 130 -7.26 8.05 -6.26
N ALA A 131 -7.54 9.00 -7.13
CA ALA A 131 -7.86 10.40 -6.76
C ALA A 131 -9.01 10.53 -5.77
N GLU A 132 -10.09 9.77 -5.95
CA GLU A 132 -11.29 9.87 -5.11
C GLU A 132 -10.98 9.52 -3.64
N ALA A 133 -10.30 8.40 -3.41
CA ALA A 133 -9.89 7.99 -2.08
C ALA A 133 -8.87 8.98 -1.47
N MET A 134 -7.92 9.47 -2.26
CA MET A 134 -6.90 10.41 -1.75
C MET A 134 -7.47 11.79 -1.42
N LEU A 135 -8.51 12.24 -2.09
CA LEU A 135 -9.27 13.44 -1.69
C LEU A 135 -10.00 13.19 -0.36
N ALA A 136 -10.59 12.00 -0.15
CA ALA A 136 -11.23 11.65 1.11
C ALA A 136 -10.22 11.58 2.28
N VAL A 137 -9.03 10.99 2.03
CA VAL A 137 -7.92 10.97 2.99
C VAL A 137 -7.50 12.39 3.36
N ARG A 138 -7.25 13.27 2.36
CA ARG A 138 -6.84 14.65 2.59
C ARG A 138 -7.88 15.48 3.35
N ALA A 139 -9.17 15.22 3.09
CA ALA A 139 -10.26 15.87 3.80
C ALA A 139 -10.38 15.40 5.26
N ALA A 140 -10.02 14.13 5.55
CA ALA A 140 -10.03 13.58 6.90
C ALA A 140 -8.77 13.97 7.71
N ASP A 141 -7.62 14.09 7.02
CA ASP A 141 -6.34 14.47 7.62
C ASP A 141 -5.54 15.39 6.66
N PRO A 142 -5.48 16.70 6.96
CA PRO A 142 -4.69 17.65 6.18
C PRO A 142 -3.18 17.39 6.15
N ALA A 143 -2.63 16.61 7.10
CA ALA A 143 -1.21 16.29 7.20
C ALA A 143 -0.84 14.91 6.63
N ALA A 144 -1.81 14.08 6.22
CA ALA A 144 -1.57 12.73 5.73
C ALA A 144 -0.51 12.67 4.63
N GLU A 145 0.44 11.74 4.72
CA GLU A 145 1.34 11.44 3.60
C GLU A 145 0.61 10.60 2.55
N ILE A 146 0.61 11.04 1.30
CA ILE A 146 -0.19 10.45 0.21
C ILE A 146 0.69 10.04 -0.96
N ALA A 147 0.48 8.81 -1.43
CA ALA A 147 0.93 8.29 -2.71
C ALA A 147 -0.28 8.21 -3.66
N LEU A 148 -0.39 9.18 -4.59
CA LEU A 148 -1.49 9.21 -5.55
C LEU A 148 -1.26 8.20 -6.65
N THR A 149 -2.07 7.15 -6.73
CA THR A 149 -2.03 6.19 -7.83
C THR A 149 -2.50 6.84 -9.12
N TRP A 150 -1.61 6.81 -10.13
CA TRP A 150 -1.84 7.41 -11.43
C TRP A 150 -1.52 6.44 -12.56
N THR A 151 -2.46 6.22 -13.46
CA THR A 151 -2.37 5.18 -14.50
C THR A 151 -2.25 5.73 -15.92
N SER A 152 -2.03 7.06 -16.06
CA SER A 152 -1.87 7.74 -17.35
C SER A 152 -0.45 8.30 -17.51
N LEU A 153 0.03 8.37 -18.75
CA LEU A 153 1.28 9.08 -19.09
C LEU A 153 1.10 10.60 -19.05
N ALA A 154 -0.14 11.10 -19.28
CA ALA A 154 -0.46 12.50 -19.08
C ALA A 154 -0.38 12.82 -17.57
N PRO A 155 0.25 13.93 -17.16
CA PRO A 155 0.36 14.31 -15.75
C PRO A 155 -1.02 14.57 -15.14
N PRO A 156 -1.19 14.40 -13.82
CA PRO A 156 -2.39 14.85 -13.13
C PRO A 156 -2.61 16.35 -13.34
N ARG A 157 -3.87 16.78 -13.42
CA ARG A 157 -4.20 18.20 -13.53
C ARG A 157 -3.72 18.95 -12.28
N ALA A 158 -3.21 20.17 -12.47
CA ALA A 158 -2.71 21.02 -11.37
C ALA A 158 -3.74 21.20 -10.23
N ALA A 159 -5.03 21.35 -10.56
CA ALA A 159 -6.10 21.44 -9.57
C ALA A 159 -6.21 20.17 -8.71
N LEU A 160 -6.01 18.96 -9.28
CA LEU A 160 -6.00 17.73 -8.52
C LEU A 160 -4.77 17.63 -7.61
N LEU A 161 -3.59 17.99 -8.11
CA LEU A 161 -2.37 18.01 -7.30
C LEU A 161 -2.49 19.00 -6.14
N ALA A 162 -3.05 20.18 -6.38
CA ALA A 162 -3.29 21.19 -5.33
C ALA A 162 -4.29 20.70 -4.27
N ALA A 163 -5.33 19.96 -4.67
CA ALA A 163 -6.35 19.44 -3.76
C ALA A 163 -5.84 18.23 -2.95
N VAL A 164 -5.13 17.29 -3.57
CA VAL A 164 -4.62 16.08 -2.93
C VAL A 164 -3.31 16.36 -2.16
N ARG A 165 -2.44 17.21 -2.70
CA ARG A 165 -1.10 17.49 -2.18
C ARG A 165 -0.32 16.21 -1.91
N PRO A 166 -0.14 15.34 -2.94
CA PRO A 166 0.58 14.09 -2.76
C PRO A 166 2.07 14.37 -2.56
N ARG A 167 2.73 13.48 -1.83
CA ARG A 167 4.20 13.41 -1.78
C ARG A 167 4.73 12.56 -2.92
N TRP A 168 3.96 11.53 -3.34
CA TRP A 168 4.34 10.53 -4.32
C TRP A 168 3.33 10.45 -5.44
N LEU A 169 3.81 10.25 -6.67
CA LEU A 169 3.01 9.68 -7.75
C LEU A 169 3.32 8.18 -7.87
N ASN A 170 2.30 7.35 -7.73
CA ASN A 170 2.42 5.89 -7.72
C ASN A 170 1.94 5.32 -9.06
N TYR A 171 2.87 4.84 -9.89
CA TYR A 171 2.61 4.40 -11.25
C TYR A 171 2.69 2.88 -11.42
N ARG A 172 1.95 2.37 -12.42
CA ARG A 172 2.26 1.03 -12.95
C ARG A 172 3.67 1.04 -13.52
N PHE A 173 4.49 0.10 -13.10
CA PHE A 173 5.93 0.05 -13.44
C PHE A 173 6.24 0.07 -14.95
N ALA A 174 5.30 -0.41 -15.79
CA ALA A 174 5.46 -0.40 -17.25
C ALA A 174 5.45 1.00 -17.87
N LEU A 175 4.82 1.98 -17.20
CA LEU A 175 4.72 3.36 -17.66
C LEU A 175 5.97 4.20 -17.35
N VAL A 176 6.83 3.71 -16.45
CA VAL A 176 7.91 4.53 -15.88
C VAL A 176 9.22 4.29 -16.60
N ASP A 177 9.82 5.39 -17.02
CA ASP A 177 11.17 5.52 -17.55
C ASP A 177 11.91 6.68 -16.87
N ARG A 178 13.14 6.95 -17.32
CA ARG A 178 13.97 8.04 -16.79
C ARG A 178 13.37 9.43 -17.04
N GLU A 179 12.71 9.62 -18.17
CA GLU A 179 12.15 10.91 -18.56
C GLU A 179 10.94 11.25 -17.68
N LEU A 180 10.01 10.29 -17.49
CA LEU A 180 8.88 10.46 -16.58
C LEU A 180 9.35 10.72 -15.16
N THR A 181 10.32 9.94 -14.66
CA THR A 181 10.88 10.11 -13.31
C THR A 181 11.46 11.51 -13.13
N ALA A 182 12.30 11.96 -14.06
CA ALA A 182 12.90 13.30 -14.01
C ALA A 182 11.85 14.43 -14.09
N ARG A 183 10.76 14.23 -14.84
CA ARG A 183 9.66 15.19 -14.91
C ARG A 183 8.97 15.31 -13.56
N VAL A 184 8.60 14.18 -12.94
CA VAL A 184 7.93 14.15 -11.62
C VAL A 184 8.82 14.78 -10.53
N HIS A 185 10.13 14.50 -10.57
CA HIS A 185 11.10 15.11 -9.64
C HIS A 185 11.21 16.63 -9.80
N ARG A 186 11.14 17.16 -11.05
CA ARG A 186 11.12 18.63 -11.25
C ARG A 186 9.91 19.30 -10.64
N ASP A 187 8.79 18.58 -10.53
CA ASP A 187 7.58 19.07 -9.86
C ASP A 187 7.64 18.92 -8.32
N GLY A 188 8.79 18.50 -7.77
CA GLY A 188 9.01 18.31 -6.32
C GLY A 188 8.35 17.06 -5.75
N LEU A 189 7.90 16.13 -6.59
CA LEU A 189 7.23 14.90 -6.19
C LEU A 189 8.18 13.70 -6.32
N LEU A 190 7.91 12.63 -5.58
CA LEU A 190 8.62 11.36 -5.63
C LEU A 190 7.87 10.35 -6.50
N VAL A 191 8.60 9.38 -7.07
CA VAL A 191 8.04 8.32 -7.91
C VAL A 191 8.04 6.98 -7.17
N SER A 192 6.85 6.43 -6.93
CA SER A 192 6.64 5.05 -6.50
C SER A 192 6.12 4.22 -7.67
N VAL A 193 6.47 2.93 -7.71
CA VAL A 193 6.02 2.02 -8.78
C VAL A 193 5.53 0.69 -8.24
N TRP A 194 4.54 0.06 -8.93
CA TRP A 194 3.94 -1.24 -8.61
C TRP A 194 3.67 -2.05 -9.87
N THR A 195 3.70 -3.35 -9.99
CA THR A 195 4.38 -4.35 -9.16
C THR A 195 5.38 -5.07 -10.03
N PRO A 196 6.66 -4.64 -10.09
CA PRO A 196 7.69 -5.30 -10.91
C PRO A 196 8.28 -6.50 -10.15
N ASP A 197 7.99 -7.73 -10.59
CA ASP A 197 8.37 -8.96 -9.88
C ASP A 197 9.57 -9.69 -10.52
N THR A 198 10.22 -9.10 -11.51
CA THR A 198 11.42 -9.68 -12.13
C THR A 198 12.65 -8.82 -11.89
N ALA A 199 13.81 -9.46 -11.73
CA ALA A 199 15.09 -8.75 -11.59
C ALA A 199 15.38 -7.80 -12.78
N ARG A 200 14.90 -8.14 -14.00
CA ARG A 200 15.03 -7.27 -15.18
C ARG A 200 14.22 -5.98 -15.02
N SER A 201 12.94 -6.07 -14.63
CA SER A 201 12.09 -4.90 -14.44
C SER A 201 12.58 -4.04 -13.28
N GLN A 202 12.98 -4.65 -12.17
CA GLN A 202 13.52 -3.92 -11.01
C GLN A 202 14.81 -3.18 -11.37
N ARG A 203 15.79 -3.82 -12.03
CA ARG A 203 17.02 -3.13 -12.50
C ARG A 203 16.73 -1.96 -13.43
N ARG A 204 15.75 -2.10 -14.34
CA ARG A 204 15.34 -1.02 -15.23
C ARG A 204 14.83 0.19 -14.44
N LEU A 205 14.02 -0.04 -13.43
CA LEU A 205 13.44 1.00 -12.59
C LEU A 205 14.48 1.66 -11.68
N LEU A 206 15.40 0.88 -11.09
CA LEU A 206 16.54 1.42 -10.35
C LEU A 206 17.37 2.39 -11.22
N ARG A 207 17.62 2.02 -12.50
CA ARG A 207 18.30 2.90 -13.46
C ARG A 207 17.47 4.10 -13.91
N ALA A 208 16.14 3.98 -13.85
CA ALA A 208 15.23 5.09 -14.14
C ALA A 208 15.20 6.13 -13.01
N GLY A 209 15.71 5.78 -11.81
CA GLY A 209 15.81 6.69 -10.68
C GLY A 209 14.53 6.83 -9.88
N VAL A 210 13.67 5.79 -9.85
CA VAL A 210 12.47 5.78 -8.99
C VAL A 210 12.86 5.80 -7.51
N ASP A 211 12.00 6.32 -6.65
CA ASP A 211 12.27 6.47 -5.21
C ASP A 211 11.73 5.30 -4.39
N SER A 212 10.71 4.58 -4.90
CA SER A 212 10.11 3.44 -4.23
C SER A 212 9.63 2.38 -5.22
N ILE A 213 9.79 1.10 -4.85
CA ILE A 213 9.32 -0.06 -5.63
C ILE A 213 8.49 -0.95 -4.72
N THR A 214 7.19 -1.06 -5.02
CA THR A 214 6.27 -2.03 -4.41
C THR A 214 6.29 -3.32 -5.23
N THR A 215 6.69 -4.44 -4.61
CA THR A 215 6.91 -5.70 -5.32
C THR A 215 6.51 -6.91 -4.48
N ASN A 216 6.09 -8.01 -5.14
CA ASN A 216 5.92 -9.32 -4.52
C ASN A 216 7.26 -10.06 -4.30
N ARG A 217 8.37 -9.51 -4.85
CA ARG A 217 9.70 -10.13 -4.82
C ARG A 217 10.71 -9.16 -4.20
N VAL A 218 10.43 -8.78 -2.94
CA VAL A 218 11.33 -7.92 -2.17
C VAL A 218 12.73 -8.51 -2.01
N ASP A 219 12.83 -9.83 -1.93
CA ASP A 219 14.10 -10.57 -1.90
C ASP A 219 15.01 -10.27 -3.10
N LEU A 220 14.42 -10.20 -4.31
CA LEU A 220 15.18 -9.83 -5.51
C LEU A 220 15.61 -8.36 -5.48
N LEU A 221 14.74 -7.48 -5.01
CA LEU A 221 15.04 -6.06 -4.93
C LEU A 221 16.13 -5.77 -3.90
N HIS A 222 16.06 -6.40 -2.73
CA HIS A 222 17.09 -6.33 -1.70
C HIS A 222 18.47 -6.74 -2.25
N ALA A 223 18.57 -7.92 -2.87
CA ALA A 223 19.80 -8.40 -3.50
C ALA A 223 20.33 -7.52 -4.63
N LEU A 224 19.47 -6.70 -5.28
CA LEU A 224 19.89 -5.75 -6.32
C LEU A 224 20.40 -4.44 -5.76
N ARG A 225 19.97 -4.04 -4.56
CA ARG A 225 20.39 -2.80 -3.89
C ARG A 225 21.75 -2.95 -3.19
N GLU A 226 22.14 -4.17 -2.82
CA GLU A 226 23.41 -4.48 -2.16
C GLU A 226 24.60 -4.65 -3.12
N ARG A 227 24.37 -4.61 -4.43
CA ARG A 227 25.41 -4.72 -5.48
C ARG A 227 25.82 -3.34 -6.02
#